data_6eee936a20d40015845b8e83fcfa47bf
#
_entry.id   6eee936a20d40015845b8e83fcfa47bf
#
_cell.length_a   1.000
_cell.length_b   1.000
_cell.length_c   1.000
_cell.angle_alpha   90.00
_cell.angle_beta   90.00
_cell.angle_gamma   90.00
#
_symmetry.space_group_name_H-M   'P 1'
#
loop_
_entity.id
_entity.type
_entity.pdbx_description
1 polymer ?
#
loop_
_entity_poly.entity_id
_entity_poly.type
_entity_poly.pdbx_seq_one_letter_code
_entity_poly.pdbx_strand_id
1 'polypeptide(L)'
;MSGHRHDHKRNEVYMIKSLNLRAFLLSLVFLVVALGIWEAANQAPKATEAKSEYELLMGGADQEARVPPPSKVALLAFEELSDPFYDKGPNDKGIAIQLGYSVYRVMAGYILALIIAIPVGFLIGMSPLMYKALNPYIQIMKPISPLAWMPLALFIIKDSEASSIFVIFICSIWPMLINTAFGVASVRQDWINVARTHELSPIRTAFTVILPAAAPTILTGMRISIGIA
;
A
#
# COMPACT_ATOMS: atom_id res chain seq x y z
N MET A 1 -36.44 31.05 27.10
CA MET A 1 -35.47 31.19 26.01
C MET A 1 -34.74 29.88 25.58
N SER A 2 -35.21 28.71 26.00
CA SER A 2 -34.53 27.41 25.77
C SER A 2 -35.02 26.62 24.51
N GLY A 3 -36.19 26.91 23.95
CA GLY A 3 -36.75 26.15 22.84
C GLY A 3 -36.10 26.37 21.45
N HIS A 4 -35.57 27.57 21.20
CA HIS A 4 -35.02 27.94 19.88
C HIS A 4 -33.67 27.27 19.54
N ARG A 5 -32.88 26.86 20.53
CA ARG A 5 -31.61 26.14 20.30
C ARG A 5 -31.78 24.67 19.94
N HIS A 6 -32.85 24.01 20.41
CA HIS A 6 -33.11 22.61 20.11
C HIS A 6 -33.60 22.41 18.67
N ASP A 7 -34.41 23.32 18.15
CA ASP A 7 -34.93 23.23 16.78
C ASP A 7 -33.87 23.51 15.73
N HIS A 8 -32.92 24.43 16.01
CA HIS A 8 -31.81 24.73 15.10
C HIS A 8 -30.89 23.53 14.91
N LYS A 9 -30.49 22.85 15.99
CA LYS A 9 -29.67 21.64 15.94
C LYS A 9 -30.37 20.46 15.23
N ARG A 10 -31.67 20.35 15.42
CA ARG A 10 -32.48 19.30 14.77
C ARG A 10 -32.55 19.51 13.25
N ASN A 11 -32.72 20.75 12.81
CA ASN A 11 -32.76 21.11 11.39
C ASN A 11 -31.37 20.95 10.71
N GLU A 12 -30.28 21.27 11.41
CA GLU A 12 -28.93 21.02 10.90
C GLU A 12 -28.64 19.52 10.71
N VAL A 13 -29.05 18.67 11.66
CA VAL A 13 -28.88 17.22 11.56
C VAL A 13 -29.70 16.62 10.39
N TYR A 14 -30.94 17.11 10.18
CA TYR A 14 -31.75 16.69 9.03
C TYR A 14 -31.17 17.16 7.70
N MET A 15 -30.63 18.37 7.64
CA MET A 15 -30.00 18.92 6.45
C MET A 15 -28.71 18.15 6.09
N ILE A 16 -27.86 17.82 7.06
CA ILE A 16 -26.65 17.01 6.86
C ILE A 16 -27.02 15.59 6.39
N LYS A 17 -28.05 14.98 6.99
CA LYS A 17 -28.52 13.65 6.59
C LYS A 17 -29.06 13.63 5.16
N SER A 18 -29.81 14.68 4.76
CA SER A 18 -30.33 14.81 3.39
C SER A 18 -29.23 15.10 2.37
N LEU A 19 -28.20 15.87 2.73
CA LEU A 19 -27.02 16.10 1.89
C LEU A 19 -26.21 14.83 1.69
N ASN A 20 -25.99 14.05 2.74
CA ASN A 20 -25.26 12.78 2.65
C ASN A 20 -26.01 11.77 1.77
N LEU A 21 -27.36 11.70 1.91
CA LEU A 21 -28.17 10.83 1.06
C LEU A 21 -28.13 11.25 -0.41
N ARG A 22 -28.24 12.56 -0.70
CA ARG A 22 -28.13 13.09 -2.07
C ARG A 22 -26.73 12.85 -2.66
N ALA A 23 -25.68 13.06 -1.86
CA ALA A 23 -24.31 12.77 -2.29
C ALA A 23 -24.11 11.29 -2.58
N PHE A 24 -24.66 10.40 -1.75
CA PHE A 24 -24.63 8.95 -1.98
C PHE A 24 -25.38 8.55 -3.26
N LEU A 25 -26.59 9.08 -3.48
CA LEU A 25 -27.36 8.81 -4.69
C LEU A 25 -26.64 9.32 -5.93
N LEU A 26 -26.03 10.49 -5.85
CA LEU A 26 -25.26 11.07 -6.96
C LEU A 26 -24.01 10.24 -7.27
N SER A 27 -23.31 9.76 -6.24
CA SER A 27 -22.18 8.83 -6.38
C SER A 27 -22.60 7.50 -7.02
N LEU A 28 -23.79 6.99 -6.65
CA LEU A 28 -24.35 5.77 -7.23
C LEU A 28 -24.67 5.98 -8.74
N VAL A 29 -25.24 7.14 -9.09
CA VAL A 29 -25.51 7.49 -10.50
C VAL A 29 -24.21 7.54 -11.31
N PHE A 30 -23.16 8.20 -10.78
CA PHE A 30 -21.87 8.24 -11.44
C PHE A 30 -21.28 6.84 -11.63
N LEU A 31 -21.37 5.98 -10.61
CA LEU A 31 -20.91 4.59 -10.68
C LEU A 31 -21.66 3.82 -11.78
N VAL A 32 -22.99 3.90 -11.81
CA VAL A 32 -23.82 3.22 -12.83
C VAL A 32 -23.51 3.72 -14.23
N VAL A 33 -23.37 5.03 -14.40
CA VAL A 33 -22.99 5.63 -15.69
C VAL A 33 -21.60 5.15 -16.14
N ALA A 34 -20.63 5.15 -15.24
CA ALA A 34 -19.27 4.68 -15.55
C ALA A 34 -19.25 3.19 -15.93
N LEU A 35 -19.98 2.34 -15.20
CA LEU A 35 -20.13 0.93 -15.54
C LEU A 35 -20.87 0.72 -16.84
N GLY A 36 -21.91 1.52 -17.13
CA GLY A 36 -22.64 1.47 -18.40
C GLY A 36 -21.77 1.86 -19.60
N ILE A 37 -20.96 2.90 -19.46
CA ILE A 37 -20.01 3.31 -20.50
C ILE A 37 -18.97 2.21 -20.71
N TRP A 38 -18.43 1.63 -19.65
CA TRP A 38 -17.47 0.51 -19.73
C TRP A 38 -18.08 -0.71 -20.42
N GLU A 39 -19.29 -1.11 -20.04
CA GLU A 39 -20.02 -2.22 -20.68
C GLU A 39 -20.24 -1.94 -22.18
N ALA A 40 -20.75 -0.75 -22.53
CA ALA A 40 -21.01 -0.36 -23.92
C ALA A 40 -19.75 -0.30 -24.79
N ALA A 41 -18.63 0.18 -24.21
CA ALA A 41 -17.35 0.25 -24.91
C ALA A 41 -16.78 -1.13 -25.25
N ASN A 42 -17.14 -2.16 -24.46
CA ASN A 42 -16.67 -3.53 -24.69
C ASN A 42 -17.67 -4.41 -25.47
N GLN A 43 -18.92 -3.95 -25.64
CA GLN A 43 -19.92 -4.61 -26.48
C GLN A 43 -19.88 -4.13 -27.95
N ALA A 44 -19.09 -3.11 -28.28
CA ALA A 44 -18.97 -2.63 -29.66
C ALA A 44 -18.54 -3.80 -30.58
N PRO A 45 -19.28 -4.05 -31.68
CA PRO A 45 -19.00 -5.15 -32.57
C PRO A 45 -17.58 -5.02 -33.13
N LYS A 46 -16.81 -6.11 -33.06
CA LYS A 46 -15.53 -6.20 -33.77
C LYS A 46 -15.79 -5.85 -35.23
N ALA A 47 -15.30 -4.68 -35.69
CA ALA A 47 -15.09 -4.51 -37.10
C ALA A 47 -14.27 -5.71 -37.56
N THR A 48 -14.80 -6.49 -38.49
CA THR A 48 -14.17 -7.70 -39.03
C THR A 48 -12.94 -7.25 -39.82
N GLU A 49 -11.86 -6.90 -39.08
CA GLU A 49 -10.55 -6.84 -39.70
C GLU A 49 -10.20 -8.30 -40.02
N ALA A 50 -10.10 -8.59 -41.31
CA ALA A 50 -9.70 -9.87 -41.82
C ALA A 50 -8.43 -10.31 -41.05
N LYS A 51 -8.53 -11.39 -40.28
CA LYS A 51 -7.38 -11.96 -39.56
C LYS A 51 -6.26 -12.12 -40.57
N SER A 52 -5.11 -11.49 -40.35
CA SER A 52 -3.99 -11.62 -41.25
C SER A 52 -3.57 -13.11 -41.23
N GLU A 53 -3.15 -13.63 -42.38
CA GLU A 53 -2.69 -15.00 -42.53
C GLU A 53 -1.59 -15.38 -41.51
N TYR A 54 -0.85 -14.38 -41.05
CA TYR A 54 0.15 -14.45 -39.99
C TYR A 54 -0.48 -14.77 -38.60
N GLU A 55 -1.63 -14.18 -38.25
CA GLU A 55 -2.34 -14.46 -36.98
C GLU A 55 -2.93 -15.89 -36.96
N LEU A 56 -3.35 -16.39 -38.10
CA LEU A 56 -3.81 -17.77 -38.24
C LEU A 56 -2.66 -18.79 -38.08
N LEU A 57 -1.46 -18.46 -38.56
CA LEU A 57 -0.29 -19.34 -38.49
C LEU A 57 0.37 -19.35 -37.10
N MET A 58 0.29 -18.27 -36.33
CA MET A 58 0.85 -18.19 -34.99
C MET A 58 -0.06 -18.79 -33.90
N GLY A 59 -1.07 -19.57 -34.31
CA GLY A 59 -1.98 -20.24 -33.37
C GLY A 59 -2.77 -19.24 -32.56
N GLY A 60 -3.40 -18.28 -33.24
CA GLY A 60 -4.15 -17.19 -32.66
C GLY A 60 -5.16 -17.70 -31.65
N ALA A 61 -4.67 -17.99 -30.45
CA ALA A 61 -5.50 -17.97 -29.28
C ALA A 61 -6.16 -16.59 -29.28
N ASP A 62 -7.47 -16.56 -29.20
CA ASP A 62 -8.27 -15.34 -29.04
C ASP A 62 -7.78 -14.62 -27.78
N GLN A 63 -6.60 -14.00 -27.86
CA GLN A 63 -6.15 -13.02 -26.90
C GLN A 63 -7.05 -11.79 -27.13
N GLU A 64 -8.24 -11.89 -26.58
CA GLU A 64 -9.02 -10.71 -26.29
C GLU A 64 -8.19 -9.85 -25.32
N ALA A 65 -7.25 -9.09 -25.86
CA ALA A 65 -6.48 -8.07 -25.15
C ALA A 65 -7.38 -6.90 -24.73
N ARG A 66 -8.68 -7.15 -24.57
CA ARG A 66 -9.66 -6.17 -24.10
C ARG A 66 -9.96 -6.44 -22.64
N VAL A 67 -10.03 -5.36 -21.88
CA VAL A 67 -10.51 -5.40 -20.50
C VAL A 67 -11.91 -6.04 -20.52
N PRO A 68 -12.17 -7.10 -19.76
CA PRO A 68 -13.46 -7.79 -19.79
C PRO A 68 -14.59 -6.82 -19.35
N PRO A 69 -15.81 -6.96 -19.93
CA PRO A 69 -16.95 -6.12 -19.53
C PRO A 69 -17.33 -6.37 -18.06
N PRO A 70 -17.89 -5.37 -17.37
CA PRO A 70 -18.32 -5.48 -15.97
C PRO A 70 -19.20 -6.69 -15.67
N SER A 71 -20.09 -7.06 -16.57
CA SER A 71 -20.94 -8.24 -16.46
C SER A 71 -20.13 -9.55 -16.36
N LYS A 72 -19.11 -9.71 -17.19
CA LYS A 72 -18.21 -10.87 -17.18
C LYS A 72 -17.35 -10.89 -15.90
N VAL A 73 -16.86 -9.73 -15.48
CA VAL A 73 -16.10 -9.60 -14.22
C VAL A 73 -16.97 -10.00 -13.03
N ALA A 74 -18.23 -9.56 -12.99
CA ALA A 74 -19.14 -9.90 -11.91
C ALA A 74 -19.45 -11.41 -11.86
N LEU A 75 -19.63 -12.06 -13.01
CA LEU A 75 -19.85 -13.52 -13.09
C LEU A 75 -18.62 -14.29 -12.59
N LEU A 76 -17.43 -13.94 -13.07
CA LEU A 76 -16.18 -14.55 -12.60
C LEU A 76 -15.95 -14.33 -11.11
N ALA A 77 -16.22 -13.13 -10.60
CA ALA A 77 -16.12 -12.85 -9.17
C ALA A 77 -17.10 -13.72 -8.36
N PHE A 78 -18.31 -13.91 -8.85
CA PHE A 78 -19.29 -14.78 -8.18
C PHE A 78 -18.84 -16.25 -8.20
N GLU A 79 -18.30 -16.73 -9.31
CA GLU A 79 -17.77 -18.10 -9.45
C GLU A 79 -16.60 -18.35 -8.50
N GLU A 80 -15.62 -17.45 -8.46
CA GLU A 80 -14.46 -17.51 -7.55
C GLU A 80 -14.85 -17.42 -6.06
N LEU A 81 -15.88 -16.64 -5.74
CA LEU A 81 -16.39 -16.51 -4.37
C LEU A 81 -17.27 -17.71 -3.96
N SER A 82 -17.79 -18.48 -4.90
CA SER A 82 -18.61 -19.68 -4.60
C SER A 82 -17.78 -20.83 -4.05
N ASP A 83 -16.53 -20.99 -4.52
CA ASP A 83 -15.57 -21.96 -3.98
C ASP A 83 -14.20 -21.29 -3.76
N PRO A 84 -14.05 -20.50 -2.68
CA PRO A 84 -12.85 -19.70 -2.48
C PRO A 84 -11.61 -20.51 -2.07
N PHE A 85 -11.76 -21.78 -1.71
CA PHE A 85 -10.68 -22.65 -1.20
C PHE A 85 -10.31 -23.78 -2.13
N TYR A 86 -10.75 -23.78 -3.40
CA TYR A 86 -10.38 -24.85 -4.33
C TYR A 86 -8.88 -24.84 -4.63
N ASP A 87 -8.31 -26.02 -4.83
CA ASP A 87 -6.91 -26.23 -5.25
C ASP A 87 -6.90 -27.27 -6.37
N LYS A 88 -6.78 -26.82 -7.61
CA LYS A 88 -6.71 -27.64 -8.80
C LYS A 88 -5.28 -27.76 -9.35
N GLY A 89 -4.31 -27.12 -8.70
CA GLY A 89 -2.91 -27.19 -9.10
C GLY A 89 -2.08 -25.95 -8.73
N PRO A 90 -0.80 -25.92 -9.11
CA PRO A 90 0.13 -24.86 -8.68
C PRO A 90 -0.33 -23.45 -9.06
N ASN A 91 -1.00 -23.29 -10.21
CA ASN A 91 -1.43 -22.00 -10.76
C ASN A 91 -2.95 -21.80 -10.76
N ASP A 92 -3.72 -22.77 -10.23
CA ASP A 92 -5.19 -22.76 -10.24
C ASP A 92 -5.70 -23.01 -8.82
N LYS A 93 -5.70 -21.96 -8.01
CA LYS A 93 -6.10 -21.96 -6.61
C LYS A 93 -7.16 -20.92 -6.34
N GLY A 94 -8.10 -21.25 -5.47
CA GLY A 94 -9.16 -20.36 -5.05
C GLY A 94 -8.66 -19.05 -4.44
N ILE A 95 -9.47 -18.02 -4.57
CA ILE A 95 -9.13 -16.64 -4.19
C ILE A 95 -8.68 -16.49 -2.72
N ALA A 96 -9.25 -17.30 -1.81
CA ALA A 96 -8.87 -17.25 -0.39
C ALA A 96 -7.45 -17.78 -0.17
N ILE A 97 -7.04 -18.82 -0.88
CA ILE A 97 -5.69 -19.38 -0.82
C ILE A 97 -4.69 -18.38 -1.40
N GLN A 98 -4.99 -17.78 -2.57
CA GLN A 98 -4.15 -16.77 -3.20
C GLN A 98 -4.00 -15.54 -2.32
N LEU A 99 -5.08 -15.09 -1.68
CA LEU A 99 -5.07 -13.98 -0.73
C LEU A 99 -4.19 -14.30 0.48
N GLY A 100 -4.29 -15.53 1.01
CA GLY A 100 -3.45 -16.01 2.11
C GLY A 100 -1.96 -15.93 1.78
N TYR A 101 -1.55 -16.42 0.62
CA TYR A 101 -0.16 -16.31 0.15
C TYR A 101 0.27 -14.85 -0.06
N SER A 102 -0.61 -14.01 -0.58
CA SER A 102 -0.32 -12.59 -0.78
C SER A 102 -0.10 -11.86 0.54
N VAL A 103 -0.98 -12.09 1.53
CA VAL A 103 -0.84 -11.53 2.89
C VAL A 103 0.44 -12.04 3.56
N TYR A 104 0.76 -13.32 3.42
CA TYR A 104 2.01 -13.88 3.96
C TYR A 104 3.25 -13.17 3.38
N ARG A 105 3.33 -13.01 2.04
CA ARG A 105 4.46 -12.31 1.38
C ARG A 105 4.59 -10.86 1.85
N VAL A 106 3.46 -10.15 1.91
CA VAL A 106 3.41 -8.76 2.39
C VAL A 106 3.91 -8.68 3.83
N MET A 107 3.38 -9.53 4.72
CA MET A 107 3.80 -9.53 6.11
C MET A 107 5.26 -9.91 6.29
N ALA A 108 5.76 -10.91 5.55
CA ALA A 108 7.16 -11.33 5.62
C ALA A 108 8.11 -10.20 5.18
N GLY A 109 7.87 -9.57 4.02
CA GLY A 109 8.68 -8.46 3.53
C GLY A 109 8.59 -7.21 4.44
N TYR A 110 7.39 -6.89 4.93
CA TYR A 110 7.16 -5.77 5.83
C TYR A 110 7.84 -5.95 7.20
N ILE A 111 7.73 -7.14 7.82
CA ILE A 111 8.38 -7.43 9.11
C ILE A 111 9.90 -7.38 8.95
N LEU A 112 10.45 -7.90 7.86
CA LEU A 112 11.87 -7.82 7.56
C LEU A 112 12.32 -6.35 7.43
N ALA A 113 11.54 -5.52 6.75
CA ALA A 113 11.79 -4.09 6.64
C ALA A 113 11.76 -3.40 8.02
N LEU A 114 10.80 -3.75 8.88
CA LEU A 114 10.64 -3.21 10.23
C LEU A 114 11.86 -3.52 11.10
N ILE A 115 12.31 -4.78 11.11
CA ILE A 115 13.46 -5.24 11.90
C ILE A 115 14.74 -4.51 11.51
N ILE A 116 14.89 -4.13 10.24
CA ILE A 116 16.11 -3.46 9.74
C ILE A 116 15.96 -1.94 9.78
N ALA A 117 14.84 -1.40 9.28
CA ALA A 117 14.66 0.04 9.11
C ALA A 117 14.57 0.81 10.44
N ILE A 118 13.94 0.23 11.46
CA ILE A 118 13.79 0.93 12.75
C ILE A 118 15.15 1.07 13.43
N PRO A 119 15.95 0.00 13.68
CA PRO A 119 17.26 0.15 14.30
C PRO A 119 18.21 1.03 13.50
N VAL A 120 18.27 0.83 12.16
CA VAL A 120 19.15 1.62 11.30
C VAL A 120 18.73 3.08 11.26
N GLY A 121 17.42 3.36 11.11
CA GLY A 121 16.87 4.72 11.14
C GLY A 121 17.10 5.41 12.51
N PHE A 122 17.01 4.64 13.60
CA PHE A 122 17.31 5.14 14.94
C PHE A 122 18.78 5.56 15.08
N LEU A 123 19.72 4.71 14.62
CA LEU A 123 21.15 5.03 14.61
C LEU A 123 21.47 6.26 13.75
N ILE A 124 20.86 6.35 12.57
CA ILE A 124 21.03 7.50 11.68
C ILE A 124 20.50 8.77 12.36
N GLY A 125 19.31 8.71 12.97
CA GLY A 125 18.67 9.86 13.62
C GLY A 125 19.41 10.37 14.86
N MET A 126 20.09 9.48 15.58
CA MET A 126 20.91 9.86 16.75
C MET A 126 22.20 10.60 16.39
N SER A 127 22.72 10.49 15.18
CA SER A 127 23.96 11.09 14.74
C SER A 127 23.74 12.10 13.62
N PRO A 128 23.93 13.42 13.84
CA PRO A 128 23.82 14.42 12.78
C PRO A 128 24.78 14.15 11.60
N LEU A 129 25.95 13.56 11.89
CA LEU A 129 26.91 13.17 10.88
C LEU A 129 26.38 12.07 9.97
N MET A 130 25.87 10.97 10.58
CA MET A 130 25.29 9.85 9.85
C MET A 130 24.06 10.29 9.06
N TYR A 131 23.20 11.11 9.64
CA TYR A 131 22.02 11.65 8.97
C TYR A 131 22.40 12.41 7.69
N LYS A 132 23.39 13.34 7.78
CA LYS A 132 23.87 14.11 6.63
C LYS A 132 24.59 13.26 5.60
N ALA A 133 25.38 12.27 6.03
CA ALA A 133 26.13 11.40 5.15
C ALA A 133 25.23 10.44 4.34
N LEU A 134 24.20 9.88 4.97
CA LEU A 134 23.35 8.87 4.35
C LEU A 134 22.13 9.46 3.61
N ASN A 135 21.71 10.68 3.97
CA ASN A 135 20.56 11.32 3.35
C ASN A 135 20.61 11.40 1.82
N PRO A 136 21.72 11.73 1.15
CA PRO A 136 21.78 11.74 -0.31
C PRO A 136 21.46 10.37 -0.93
N TYR A 137 22.00 9.30 -0.37
CA TYR A 137 21.74 7.92 -0.85
C TYR A 137 20.29 7.52 -0.68
N ILE A 138 19.71 7.84 0.47
CA ILE A 138 18.29 7.60 0.76
C ILE A 138 17.40 8.35 -0.25
N GLN A 139 17.72 9.61 -0.55
CA GLN A 139 16.94 10.42 -1.49
C GLN A 139 17.04 9.90 -2.95
N ILE A 140 18.13 9.27 -3.32
CA ILE A 140 18.28 8.64 -4.63
C ILE A 140 17.49 7.33 -4.70
N MET A 141 17.51 6.53 -3.64
CA MET A 141 16.85 5.21 -3.63
C MET A 141 15.32 5.28 -3.49
N LYS A 142 14.83 6.29 -2.79
CA LYS A 142 13.38 6.48 -2.51
C LYS A 142 12.48 6.54 -3.76
N PRO A 143 12.81 7.28 -4.83
CA PRO A 143 11.96 7.42 -6.01
C PRO A 143 12.01 6.23 -6.97
N ILE A 144 12.84 5.22 -6.72
CA ILE A 144 12.93 4.05 -7.60
C ILE A 144 11.62 3.26 -7.49
N SER A 145 10.96 3.10 -8.64
CA SER A 145 9.69 2.36 -8.70
C SER A 145 9.86 0.90 -8.26
N PRO A 146 8.93 0.37 -7.44
CA PRO A 146 8.88 -1.06 -7.10
C PRO A 146 8.96 -1.99 -8.31
N LEU A 147 8.31 -1.61 -9.41
CA LEU A 147 8.31 -2.38 -10.66
C LEU A 147 9.71 -2.53 -11.27
N ALA A 148 10.61 -1.58 -11.04
CA ALA A 148 12.00 -1.68 -11.53
C ALA A 148 12.82 -2.71 -10.75
N TRP A 149 12.47 -3.00 -9.50
CA TRP A 149 13.15 -3.98 -8.68
C TRP A 149 12.77 -5.43 -9.02
N MET A 150 11.57 -5.66 -9.56
CA MET A 150 11.06 -7.02 -9.79
C MET A 150 11.90 -7.84 -10.79
N PRO A 151 12.24 -7.32 -12.00
CA PRO A 151 13.10 -8.04 -12.92
C PRO A 151 14.49 -8.33 -12.35
N LEU A 152 15.07 -7.36 -11.63
CA LEU A 152 16.38 -7.50 -10.99
C LEU A 152 16.35 -8.58 -9.90
N ALA A 153 15.35 -8.57 -9.06
CA ALA A 153 15.14 -9.57 -8.00
C ALA A 153 15.01 -10.97 -8.59
N LEU A 154 14.17 -11.14 -9.63
CA LEU A 154 13.98 -12.43 -10.30
C LEU A 154 15.27 -12.93 -10.95
N PHE A 155 16.06 -12.05 -11.56
CA PHE A 155 17.34 -12.42 -12.19
C PHE A 155 18.36 -12.92 -11.16
N ILE A 156 18.44 -12.27 -10.00
CA ILE A 156 19.43 -12.58 -8.95
C ILE A 156 18.97 -13.76 -8.08
N ILE A 157 17.73 -13.74 -7.59
CA ILE A 157 17.20 -14.70 -6.61
C ILE A 157 16.73 -15.98 -7.29
N LYS A 158 16.20 -15.89 -8.53
CA LYS A 158 15.70 -17.00 -9.37
C LYS A 158 14.54 -17.80 -8.72
N ASP A 159 13.92 -17.23 -7.72
CA ASP A 159 12.72 -17.74 -7.05
C ASP A 159 11.66 -16.65 -6.99
N SER A 160 10.44 -16.94 -7.42
CA SER A 160 9.36 -15.97 -7.54
C SER A 160 8.85 -15.50 -6.18
N GLU A 161 8.79 -16.40 -5.20
CA GLU A 161 8.27 -16.10 -3.88
C GLU A 161 9.25 -15.22 -3.10
N ALA A 162 10.52 -15.64 -3.03
CA ALA A 162 11.58 -14.86 -2.40
C ALA A 162 11.81 -13.51 -3.07
N SER A 163 11.71 -13.44 -4.41
CA SER A 163 11.79 -12.18 -5.15
C SER A 163 10.66 -11.21 -4.79
N SER A 164 9.44 -11.73 -4.65
CA SER A 164 8.28 -10.93 -4.24
C SER A 164 8.46 -10.37 -2.83
N ILE A 165 8.91 -11.19 -1.87
CA ILE A 165 9.21 -10.77 -0.49
C ILE A 165 10.32 -9.71 -0.47
N PHE A 166 11.38 -9.90 -1.28
CA PHE A 166 12.48 -8.93 -1.40
C PHE A 166 12.00 -7.58 -1.95
N VAL A 167 11.14 -7.58 -2.98
CA VAL A 167 10.60 -6.33 -3.55
C VAL A 167 9.74 -5.60 -2.52
N ILE A 168 8.88 -6.30 -1.80
CA ILE A 168 8.08 -5.73 -0.72
C ILE A 168 8.99 -5.14 0.37
N PHE A 169 10.03 -5.86 0.76
CA PHE A 169 11.04 -5.40 1.72
C PHE A 169 11.70 -4.10 1.28
N ILE A 170 12.25 -4.06 0.03
CA ILE A 170 12.98 -2.89 -0.47
C ILE A 170 12.07 -1.66 -0.63
N CYS A 171 10.79 -1.86 -0.95
CA CYS A 171 9.81 -0.79 -1.06
C CYS A 171 9.40 -0.24 0.31
N SER A 172 9.28 -1.12 1.30
CA SER A 172 8.84 -0.77 2.66
C SER A 172 9.93 -0.13 3.50
N ILE A 173 11.21 -0.46 3.24
CA ILE A 173 12.33 -0.04 4.09
C ILE A 173 12.52 1.49 4.07
N TRP A 174 12.41 2.15 2.92
CA TRP A 174 12.75 3.57 2.76
C TRP A 174 11.82 4.51 3.54
N PRO A 175 10.49 4.43 3.42
CA PRO A 175 9.59 5.28 4.20
C PRO A 175 9.77 5.08 5.70
N MET A 176 9.95 3.84 6.14
CA MET A 176 10.11 3.48 7.54
C MET A 176 11.43 4.02 8.10
N LEU A 177 12.53 3.86 7.38
CA LEU A 177 13.86 4.34 7.73
C LEU A 177 13.90 5.86 7.83
N ILE A 178 13.36 6.57 6.83
CA ILE A 178 13.33 8.03 6.79
C ILE A 178 12.53 8.61 7.95
N ASN A 179 11.32 8.09 8.17
CA ASN A 179 10.46 8.59 9.24
C ASN A 179 11.05 8.26 10.62
N THR A 180 11.71 7.11 10.78
CA THR A 180 12.40 6.77 12.02
C THR A 180 13.57 7.72 12.26
N ALA A 181 14.43 7.92 11.27
CA ALA A 181 15.60 8.81 11.38
C ALA A 181 15.16 10.26 11.66
N PHE A 182 14.14 10.74 10.94
CA PHE A 182 13.58 12.07 11.17
C PHE A 182 12.94 12.21 12.57
N GLY A 183 12.14 11.23 12.99
CA GLY A 183 11.51 11.21 14.30
C GLY A 183 12.52 11.29 15.44
N VAL A 184 13.59 10.52 15.35
CA VAL A 184 14.69 10.51 16.33
C VAL A 184 15.46 11.83 16.30
N ALA A 185 15.80 12.35 15.11
CA ALA A 185 16.53 13.61 14.97
C ALA A 185 15.71 14.84 15.42
N SER A 186 14.39 14.77 15.40
CA SER A 186 13.48 15.86 15.78
C SER A 186 13.16 15.91 17.28
N VAL A 187 13.68 14.99 18.09
CA VAL A 187 13.47 15.01 19.55
C VAL A 187 14.08 16.26 20.15
N ARG A 188 13.31 16.97 20.98
CA ARG A 188 13.73 18.22 21.61
C ARG A 188 14.98 18.02 22.46
N GLN A 189 15.97 18.89 22.23
CA GLN A 189 17.23 18.86 22.95
C GLN A 189 17.06 19.02 24.48
N ASP A 190 16.02 19.75 24.89
CA ASP A 190 15.68 19.93 26.30
C ASP A 190 15.46 18.57 27.01
N TRP A 191 14.75 17.65 26.37
CA TRP A 191 14.48 16.34 26.95
C TRP A 191 15.76 15.48 27.07
N ILE A 192 16.63 15.60 26.08
CA ILE A 192 17.93 14.94 26.11
C ILE A 192 18.82 15.52 27.22
N ASN A 193 18.78 16.84 27.42
CA ASN A 193 19.53 17.52 28.47
C ASN A 193 19.04 17.12 29.87
N VAL A 194 17.72 17.00 30.07
CA VAL A 194 17.14 16.46 31.31
C VAL A 194 17.62 15.04 31.58
N ALA A 195 17.63 14.18 30.56
CA ALA A 195 18.14 12.82 30.72
C ALA A 195 19.63 12.80 31.13
N ARG A 196 20.44 13.72 30.62
CA ARG A 196 21.86 13.88 30.99
C ARG A 196 22.01 14.36 32.45
N THR A 197 21.15 15.28 32.89
CA THR A 197 21.15 15.74 34.28
C THR A 197 20.83 14.62 35.27
N HIS A 198 20.02 13.64 34.83
CA HIS A 198 19.74 12.42 35.61
C HIS A 198 20.79 11.31 35.42
N GLU A 199 21.92 11.61 34.78
CA GLU A 199 23.04 10.67 34.53
C GLU A 199 22.59 9.36 33.85
N LEU A 200 21.55 9.42 33.02
CA LEU A 200 21.08 8.27 32.27
C LEU A 200 22.12 7.84 31.24
N SER A 201 22.38 6.53 31.18
CA SER A 201 23.24 5.96 30.15
C SER A 201 22.64 6.23 28.73
N PRO A 202 23.48 6.31 27.67
CA PRO A 202 23.00 6.55 26.31
C PRO A 202 21.90 5.57 25.85
N ILE A 203 22.06 4.28 26.19
CA ILE A 203 21.08 3.25 25.86
C ILE A 203 19.75 3.49 26.59
N ARG A 204 19.81 3.82 27.88
CA ARG A 204 18.62 4.10 28.69
C ARG A 204 17.91 5.36 28.17
N THR A 205 18.65 6.40 27.83
CA THR A 205 18.11 7.63 27.19
C THR A 205 17.42 7.29 25.87
N ALA A 206 18.02 6.41 25.05
CA ALA A 206 17.43 6.00 23.77
C ALA A 206 16.04 5.34 23.95
N PHE A 207 15.92 4.40 24.88
CA PHE A 207 14.66 3.67 25.08
C PHE A 207 13.63 4.41 25.94
N THR A 208 14.08 5.22 26.91
CA THR A 208 13.17 5.87 27.89
C THR A 208 12.71 7.26 27.40
N VAL A 209 13.52 7.97 26.63
CA VAL A 209 13.23 9.34 26.20
C VAL A 209 13.05 9.45 24.69
N ILE A 210 14.05 9.00 23.92
CA ILE A 210 14.05 9.23 22.46
C ILE A 210 13.02 8.37 21.78
N LEU A 211 12.97 7.07 22.07
CA LEU A 211 12.03 6.14 21.41
C LEU A 211 10.56 6.50 21.64
N PRO A 212 10.10 6.78 22.87
CA PRO A 212 8.72 7.25 23.08
C PRO A 212 8.41 8.59 22.43
N ALA A 213 9.38 9.52 22.41
CA ALA A 213 9.21 10.82 21.78
C ALA A 213 9.13 10.71 20.25
N ALA A 214 9.90 9.82 19.64
CA ALA A 214 9.90 9.56 18.20
C ALA A 214 8.77 8.61 17.74
N ALA A 215 8.12 7.89 18.65
CA ALA A 215 7.13 6.86 18.34
C ALA A 215 6.01 7.33 17.39
N PRO A 216 5.39 8.52 17.53
CA PRO A 216 4.36 8.96 16.60
C PRO A 216 4.85 9.05 15.14
N THR A 217 6.10 9.50 14.94
CA THR A 217 6.71 9.63 13.62
C THR A 217 7.12 8.27 13.06
N ILE A 218 7.63 7.37 13.92
CA ILE A 218 7.93 5.98 13.57
C ILE A 218 6.66 5.26 13.10
N LEU A 219 5.57 5.38 13.85
CA LEU A 219 4.27 4.79 13.50
C LEU A 219 3.73 5.36 12.18
N THR A 220 3.96 6.63 11.90
CA THR A 220 3.62 7.23 10.59
C THR A 220 4.43 6.58 9.47
N GLY A 221 5.73 6.36 9.67
CA GLY A 221 6.58 5.63 8.71
C GLY A 221 6.10 4.20 8.48
N MET A 222 5.75 3.48 9.55
CA MET A 222 5.19 2.13 9.47
C MET A 222 3.88 2.11 8.68
N ARG A 223 2.97 3.06 8.93
CA ARG A 223 1.69 3.17 8.22
C ARG A 223 1.88 3.46 6.72
N ILE A 224 2.81 4.34 6.36
CA ILE A 224 3.12 4.63 4.95
C ILE A 224 3.72 3.40 4.28
N SER A 225 4.65 2.71 4.95
CA SER A 225 5.32 1.53 4.42
C SER A 225 4.35 0.39 4.10
N ILE A 226 3.39 0.10 4.99
CA ILE A 226 2.40 -0.96 4.73
C ILE A 226 1.43 -0.59 3.60
N GLY A 227 1.23 0.71 3.34
CA GLY A 227 0.42 1.16 2.21
C GLY A 227 1.13 1.08 0.86
N ILE A 228 2.46 0.87 0.86
CA ILE A 228 3.28 0.72 -0.35
C ILE A 228 3.62 -0.76 -0.60
N ALA A 229 3.63 -1.57 0.46
CA ALA A 229 3.89 -3.02 0.42
C ALA A 229 2.82 -3.78 -0.35
#